data_1011bdfaed597f7cced9b4e98b189ca2
#
_entry.id   1011bdfaed597f7cced9b4e98b189ca2
#
_cell.length_a   1.000
_cell.length_b   1.000
_cell.length_c   1.000
_cell.angle_alpha   90.00
_cell.angle_beta   90.00
_cell.angle_gamma   90.00
#
_symmetry.space_group_name_H-M   'P 1'
#
loop_
_entity.id
_entity.type
_entity.pdbx_description
1 polymer ?
#
loop_
_entity_poly.entity_id
_entity_poly.type
_entity_poly.pdbx_seq_one_letter_code
_entity_poly.pdbx_strand_id
1 'polypeptide(L)'
;GFYFLAVEANLTGDLWKISSSIIFGLCMITCYICSTLYHAVSNLEMKHRMRIADHIGIYLMIAGSYTPFVLVAMDGWIGWTFFVLIWGCAIIGIFARLWNRNVPEYVSATPYVIMGWLAVIAIKPLFDSLGWEGINLILLGGVFYTIGVLFYRADNFPFNHAIWHLFVLAGSITHYFAILNSVILS
;
A
#
# COMPACT_ATOMS: atom_id res chain seq x y z
N GLY A 1 -6.50 -9.76 -10.65
CA GLY A 1 -6.66 -9.50 -9.19
C GLY A 1 -7.80 -8.55 -8.91
N PHE A 2 -7.69 -7.28 -9.30
CA PHE A 2 -8.71 -6.26 -8.96
C PHE A 2 -10.14 -6.62 -9.42
N TYR A 3 -10.30 -7.07 -10.67
CA TYR A 3 -11.63 -7.48 -11.18
C TYR A 3 -12.24 -8.59 -10.30
N PHE A 4 -11.47 -9.61 -9.97
CA PHE A 4 -11.94 -10.71 -9.12
C PHE A 4 -12.33 -10.21 -7.73
N LEU A 5 -11.50 -9.39 -7.08
CA LEU A 5 -11.79 -8.82 -5.77
C LEU A 5 -13.09 -7.98 -5.78
N ALA A 6 -13.29 -7.17 -6.82
CA ALA A 6 -14.49 -6.34 -6.97
C ALA A 6 -15.75 -7.18 -7.19
N VAL A 7 -15.65 -8.28 -7.95
CA VAL A 7 -16.77 -9.22 -8.16
C VAL A 7 -17.13 -9.91 -6.85
N GLU A 8 -16.17 -10.48 -6.13
CA GLU A 8 -16.41 -11.14 -4.84
C GLU A 8 -17.01 -10.18 -3.82
N ALA A 9 -16.46 -8.96 -3.70
CA ALA A 9 -17.02 -7.94 -2.83
C ALA A 9 -18.46 -7.59 -3.19
N ASN A 10 -18.78 -7.47 -4.50
CA ASN A 10 -20.13 -7.17 -4.95
C ASN A 10 -21.14 -8.29 -4.64
N LEU A 11 -20.70 -9.55 -4.66
CA LEU A 11 -21.54 -10.69 -4.31
C LEU A 11 -21.97 -10.70 -2.83
N THR A 12 -21.21 -10.02 -1.95
CA THR A 12 -21.59 -9.90 -0.53
C THR A 12 -22.76 -8.94 -0.31
N GLY A 13 -23.01 -8.00 -1.21
CA GLY A 13 -23.99 -6.91 -1.04
C GLY A 13 -23.60 -5.87 0.01
N ASP A 14 -22.43 -5.98 0.63
CA ASP A 14 -21.94 -5.05 1.65
C ASP A 14 -21.23 -3.86 0.99
N LEU A 15 -21.80 -2.66 1.17
CA LEU A 15 -21.26 -1.43 0.58
C LEU A 15 -19.86 -1.08 1.07
N TRP A 16 -19.49 -1.45 2.30
CA TRP A 16 -18.14 -1.19 2.84
C TRP A 16 -17.12 -2.13 2.21
N LYS A 17 -17.46 -3.42 2.05
CA LYS A 17 -16.64 -4.39 1.32
C LYS A 17 -16.43 -3.95 -0.13
N ILE A 18 -17.50 -3.51 -0.80
CA ILE A 18 -17.45 -3.06 -2.20
C ILE A 18 -16.58 -1.80 -2.33
N SER A 19 -16.88 -0.74 -1.56
CA SER A 19 -16.20 0.54 -1.69
C SER A 19 -14.72 0.45 -1.32
N SER A 20 -14.39 -0.25 -0.22
CA SER A 20 -13.01 -0.42 0.22
C SER A 20 -12.18 -1.26 -0.77
N SER A 21 -12.77 -2.28 -1.39
CA SER A 21 -12.12 -3.08 -2.45
C SER A 21 -11.85 -2.25 -3.70
N ILE A 22 -12.78 -1.38 -4.09
CA ILE A 22 -12.59 -0.46 -5.21
C ILE A 22 -11.46 0.53 -4.91
N ILE A 23 -11.45 1.14 -3.71
CA ILE A 23 -10.39 2.07 -3.29
C ILE A 23 -9.02 1.37 -3.34
N PHE A 24 -8.88 0.19 -2.73
CA PHE A 24 -7.65 -0.59 -2.75
C PHE A 24 -7.19 -0.89 -4.18
N GLY A 25 -8.09 -1.40 -5.02
CA GLY A 25 -7.77 -1.76 -6.41
C GLY A 25 -7.34 -0.57 -7.26
N LEU A 26 -8.02 0.57 -7.13
CA LEU A 26 -7.66 1.80 -7.83
C LEU A 26 -6.31 2.35 -7.37
N CYS A 27 -6.02 2.35 -6.06
CA CYS A 27 -4.73 2.75 -5.53
C CYS A 27 -3.60 1.85 -6.02
N MET A 28 -3.82 0.53 -6.04
CA MET A 28 -2.87 -0.46 -6.55
C MET A 28 -2.59 -0.24 -8.04
N ILE A 29 -3.61 -0.10 -8.86
CA ILE A 29 -3.48 0.15 -10.31
C ILE A 29 -2.74 1.47 -10.55
N THR A 30 -3.10 2.53 -9.83
CA THR A 30 -2.44 3.85 -9.94
C THR A 30 -0.95 3.74 -9.62
N CYS A 31 -0.58 3.06 -8.54
CA CYS A 31 0.80 2.85 -8.15
C CYS A 31 1.59 2.15 -9.27
N TYR A 32 1.10 1.03 -9.79
CA TYR A 32 1.80 0.28 -10.83
C TYR A 32 1.85 1.01 -12.18
N ILE A 33 0.81 1.76 -12.56
CA ILE A 33 0.82 2.60 -13.76
C ILE A 33 1.88 3.69 -13.62
N CYS A 34 1.89 4.43 -12.51
CA CYS A 34 2.88 5.50 -12.28
C CYS A 34 4.31 4.96 -12.32
N SER A 35 4.55 3.81 -11.69
CA SER A 35 5.86 3.14 -11.69
C SER A 35 6.26 2.71 -13.11
N THR A 36 5.36 2.08 -13.86
CA THR A 36 5.62 1.67 -15.24
C THR A 36 5.94 2.87 -16.13
N LEU A 37 5.18 3.95 -16.03
CA LEU A 37 5.40 5.17 -16.80
C LEU A 37 6.74 5.83 -16.44
N TYR A 38 7.10 5.88 -15.15
CA TYR A 38 8.40 6.39 -14.71
C TYR A 38 9.55 5.64 -15.38
N HIS A 39 9.47 4.31 -15.47
CA HIS A 39 10.53 3.50 -16.08
C HIS A 39 10.53 3.56 -17.61
N ALA A 40 9.37 3.70 -18.24
CA ALA A 40 9.24 3.72 -19.71
C ALA A 40 9.68 5.04 -20.35
N VAL A 41 9.61 6.17 -19.61
CA VAL A 41 9.89 7.49 -20.17
C VAL A 41 11.40 7.79 -20.24
N SER A 42 11.87 8.21 -21.42
CA SER A 42 13.27 8.59 -21.67
C SER A 42 13.53 10.11 -21.59
N ASN A 43 12.50 10.94 -21.80
CA ASN A 43 12.62 12.39 -21.69
C ASN A 43 12.88 12.81 -20.24
N LEU A 44 13.95 13.56 -19.98
CA LEU A 44 14.41 13.89 -18.62
C LEU A 44 13.37 14.69 -17.81
N GLU A 45 12.72 15.66 -18.43
CA GLU A 45 11.71 16.47 -17.75
C GLU A 45 10.47 15.63 -17.39
N MET A 46 9.99 14.84 -18.32
CA MET A 46 8.87 13.95 -18.09
C MET A 46 9.23 12.86 -17.06
N LYS A 47 10.44 12.30 -17.12
CA LYS A 47 10.94 11.33 -16.15
C LYS A 47 10.94 11.89 -14.73
N HIS A 48 11.35 13.16 -14.56
CA HIS A 48 11.28 13.83 -13.26
C HIS A 48 9.84 13.93 -12.74
N ARG A 49 8.88 14.28 -13.60
CA ARG A 49 7.45 14.35 -13.24
C ARG A 49 6.89 12.95 -12.89
N MET A 50 7.23 11.94 -13.69
CA MET A 50 6.81 10.57 -13.44
C MET A 50 7.41 9.99 -12.17
N ARG A 51 8.65 10.34 -11.79
CA ARG A 51 9.23 9.97 -10.50
C ARG A 51 8.43 10.52 -9.32
N ILE A 52 7.91 11.73 -9.42
CA ILE A 52 7.04 12.30 -8.37
C ILE A 52 5.73 11.50 -8.31
N ALA A 53 5.12 11.19 -9.45
CA ALA A 53 3.90 10.41 -9.53
C ALA A 53 4.09 8.98 -8.97
N ASP A 54 5.21 8.33 -9.28
CA ASP A 54 5.59 7.02 -8.74
C ASP A 54 5.65 7.04 -7.20
N HIS A 55 6.31 8.03 -6.61
CA HIS A 55 6.35 8.19 -5.16
C HIS A 55 4.97 8.49 -4.53
N ILE A 56 4.12 9.26 -5.21
CA ILE A 56 2.73 9.50 -4.78
C ILE A 56 1.95 8.19 -4.81
N GLY A 57 2.15 7.38 -5.84
CA GLY A 57 1.56 6.05 -5.98
C GLY A 57 1.79 5.15 -4.77
N ILE A 58 2.99 5.21 -4.17
CA ILE A 58 3.31 4.41 -2.96
C ILE A 58 2.45 4.86 -1.76
N TYR A 59 2.29 6.17 -1.51
CA TYR A 59 1.41 6.66 -0.45
C TYR A 59 -0.03 6.20 -0.63
N LEU A 60 -0.55 6.31 -1.86
CA LEU A 60 -1.89 5.84 -2.20
C LEU A 60 -2.03 4.33 -2.02
N MET A 61 -1.01 3.55 -2.44
CA MET A 61 -0.99 2.10 -2.30
C MET A 61 -1.05 1.68 -0.83
N ILE A 62 -0.27 2.33 0.05
CA ILE A 62 -0.28 2.04 1.49
C ILE A 62 -1.65 2.41 2.06
N ALA A 63 -2.17 3.62 1.84
CA ALA A 63 -3.47 4.03 2.38
C ALA A 63 -4.62 3.16 1.84
N GLY A 64 -4.58 2.84 0.55
CA GLY A 64 -5.54 1.96 -0.10
C GLY A 64 -5.55 0.55 0.49
N SER A 65 -4.38 -0.03 0.77
CA SER A 65 -4.28 -1.38 1.35
C SER A 65 -4.80 -1.47 2.78
N TYR A 66 -4.71 -0.38 3.56
CA TYR A 66 -5.32 -0.31 4.89
C TYR A 66 -6.84 -0.21 4.85
N THR A 67 -7.40 0.40 3.79
CA THR A 67 -8.82 0.79 3.75
C THR A 67 -9.79 -0.38 4.03
N PRO A 68 -9.64 -1.58 3.42
CA PRO A 68 -10.53 -2.72 3.73
C PRO A 68 -10.41 -3.18 5.19
N PHE A 69 -9.21 -3.18 5.75
CA PHE A 69 -9.00 -3.61 7.13
C PHE A 69 -9.64 -2.65 8.14
N VAL A 70 -9.47 -1.34 7.93
CA VAL A 70 -9.95 -0.33 8.90
C VAL A 70 -11.45 -0.03 8.76
N LEU A 71 -12.03 -0.16 7.57
CA LEU A 71 -13.45 0.14 7.34
C LEU A 71 -14.37 -1.08 7.45
N VAL A 72 -13.84 -2.30 7.25
CA VAL A 72 -14.62 -3.53 7.28
C VAL A 72 -14.28 -4.39 8.47
N ALA A 73 -12.98 -4.66 8.72
CA ALA A 73 -12.57 -5.55 9.80
C ALA A 73 -12.52 -4.87 11.17
N MET A 74 -12.30 -3.55 11.22
CA MET A 74 -12.25 -2.79 12.47
C MET A 74 -13.55 -1.99 12.63
N ASP A 75 -14.47 -2.48 13.45
CA ASP A 75 -15.74 -1.81 13.68
C ASP A 75 -15.64 -0.46 14.41
N GLY A 76 -16.59 0.41 14.09
CA GLY A 76 -16.88 1.61 14.85
C GLY A 76 -15.81 2.70 14.76
N TRP A 77 -15.67 3.45 15.85
CA TRP A 77 -14.83 4.65 15.89
C TRP A 77 -13.33 4.35 15.77
N ILE A 78 -12.88 3.17 16.18
CA ILE A 78 -11.47 2.76 16.08
C ILE A 78 -11.06 2.66 14.60
N GLY A 79 -11.84 1.96 13.77
CA GLY A 79 -11.59 1.84 12.34
C GLY A 79 -11.54 3.20 11.65
N TRP A 80 -12.50 4.08 11.94
CA TRP A 80 -12.53 5.44 11.42
C TRP A 80 -11.31 6.28 11.86
N THR A 81 -10.87 6.13 13.11
CA THR A 81 -9.68 6.83 13.61
C THR A 81 -8.44 6.41 12.82
N PHE A 82 -8.25 5.11 12.62
CA PHE A 82 -7.12 4.61 11.81
C PHE A 82 -7.25 5.02 10.34
N PHE A 83 -8.46 5.00 9.77
CA PHE A 83 -8.69 5.48 8.41
C PHE A 83 -8.24 6.93 8.23
N VAL A 84 -8.69 7.83 9.11
CA VAL A 84 -8.32 9.26 9.06
C VAL A 84 -6.82 9.45 9.30
N LEU A 85 -6.22 8.71 10.24
CA LEU A 85 -4.79 8.76 10.52
C LEU A 85 -3.96 8.37 9.29
N ILE A 86 -4.27 7.24 8.67
CA ILE A 86 -3.49 6.69 7.56
C ILE A 86 -3.65 7.55 6.30
N TRP A 87 -4.87 7.93 5.95
CA TRP A 87 -5.11 8.83 4.82
C TRP A 87 -4.54 10.23 5.08
N GLY A 88 -4.58 10.72 6.32
CA GLY A 88 -3.93 11.95 6.74
C GLY A 88 -2.41 11.90 6.53
N CYS A 89 -1.76 10.83 6.97
CA CYS A 89 -0.33 10.60 6.72
C CYS A 89 -0.02 10.55 5.22
N ALA A 90 -0.85 9.86 4.41
CA ALA A 90 -0.68 9.80 2.97
C ALA A 90 -0.78 11.18 2.33
N ILE A 91 -1.79 11.96 2.67
CA ILE A 91 -2.01 13.32 2.16
C ILE A 91 -0.84 14.23 2.53
N ILE A 92 -0.38 14.21 3.79
CA ILE A 92 0.79 14.97 4.24
C ILE A 92 2.04 14.57 3.44
N GLY A 93 2.27 13.27 3.26
CA GLY A 93 3.40 12.74 2.49
C GLY A 93 3.36 13.16 1.02
N ILE A 94 2.18 13.13 0.39
CA ILE A 94 1.95 13.59 -0.99
C ILE A 94 2.25 15.09 -1.11
N PHE A 95 1.72 15.92 -0.21
CA PHE A 95 1.99 17.36 -0.22
C PHE A 95 3.47 17.65 0.02
N ALA A 96 4.12 16.97 0.97
CA ALA A 96 5.55 17.12 1.21
C ALA A 96 6.37 16.75 -0.04
N ARG A 97 5.96 15.73 -0.78
CA ARG A 97 6.63 15.33 -2.04
C ARG A 97 6.42 16.33 -3.18
N LEU A 98 5.24 16.91 -3.29
CA LEU A 98 4.93 17.95 -4.27
C LEU A 98 5.68 19.24 -3.97
N TRP A 99 5.83 19.59 -2.68
CA TRP A 99 6.56 20.79 -2.24
C TRP A 99 8.07 20.65 -2.41
N ASN A 100 8.63 19.54 -1.95
CA ASN A 100 10.07 19.26 -2.07
C ASN A 100 10.32 18.15 -3.08
N ARG A 101 10.51 18.53 -4.35
CA ARG A 101 10.68 17.60 -5.47
C ARG A 101 12.04 16.90 -5.52
N ASN A 102 13.03 17.42 -4.78
CA ASN A 102 14.43 16.97 -4.81
C ASN A 102 14.85 16.16 -3.57
N VAL A 103 13.91 15.55 -2.87
CA VAL A 103 14.22 14.67 -1.73
C VAL A 103 15.04 13.47 -2.22
N PRO A 104 16.19 13.16 -1.59
CA PRO A 104 16.94 11.96 -1.91
C PRO A 104 16.09 10.69 -1.73
N GLU A 105 16.31 9.69 -2.58
CA GLU A 105 15.48 8.48 -2.61
C GLU A 105 15.49 7.70 -1.30
N TYR A 106 16.66 7.61 -0.64
CA TYR A 106 16.79 6.93 0.65
C TYR A 106 16.01 7.60 1.79
N VAL A 107 15.80 8.94 1.71
CA VAL A 107 14.96 9.67 2.67
C VAL A 107 13.49 9.42 2.38
N SER A 108 13.12 9.32 1.11
CA SER A 108 11.74 9.12 0.67
C SER A 108 11.13 7.79 1.16
N ALA A 109 11.94 6.75 1.35
CA ALA A 109 11.46 5.43 1.74
C ALA A 109 11.08 5.34 3.23
N THR A 110 11.67 6.16 4.09
CA THR A 110 11.43 6.10 5.55
C THR A 110 9.97 6.34 5.94
N PRO A 111 9.28 7.38 5.43
CA PRO A 111 7.85 7.58 5.72
C PRO A 111 6.96 6.41 5.30
N TYR A 112 7.29 5.73 4.19
CA TYR A 112 6.53 4.57 3.71
C TYR A 112 6.60 3.41 4.70
N VAL A 113 7.81 3.11 5.22
CA VAL A 113 8.00 2.06 6.22
C VAL A 113 7.26 2.40 7.51
N ILE A 114 7.42 3.63 8.02
CA ILE A 114 6.71 4.08 9.23
C ILE A 114 5.20 3.93 9.04
N MET A 115 4.65 4.41 7.94
CA MET A 115 3.24 4.34 7.63
C MET A 115 2.76 2.89 7.47
N GLY A 116 3.56 2.03 6.82
CA GLY A 116 3.25 0.61 6.66
C GLY A 116 3.19 -0.16 7.99
N TRP A 117 4.01 0.21 8.98
CA TRP A 117 4.04 -0.44 10.30
C TRP A 117 3.04 0.14 11.31
N LEU A 118 2.21 1.12 10.95
CA LEU A 118 1.12 1.59 11.82
C LEU A 118 0.11 0.49 12.17
N ALA A 119 0.00 -0.57 11.35
CA ALA A 119 -0.79 -1.77 11.64
C ALA A 119 -0.44 -2.43 12.98
N VAL A 120 0.83 -2.32 13.43
CA VAL A 120 1.27 -2.88 14.71
C VAL A 120 0.57 -2.22 15.89
N ILE A 121 0.24 -0.93 15.79
CA ILE A 121 -0.53 -0.23 16.83
C ILE A 121 -1.97 -0.76 16.89
N ALA A 122 -2.52 -1.18 15.76
CA ALA A 122 -3.85 -1.76 15.63
C ALA A 122 -3.86 -3.29 15.69
N ILE A 123 -2.75 -3.94 16.09
CA ILE A 123 -2.60 -5.38 15.99
C ILE A 123 -3.68 -6.15 16.74
N LYS A 124 -4.09 -5.65 17.93
CA LYS A 124 -5.10 -6.32 18.73
C LYS A 124 -6.48 -6.31 18.05
N PRO A 125 -7.09 -5.15 17.69
CA PRO A 125 -8.38 -5.15 17.01
C PRO A 125 -8.33 -5.86 15.65
N LEU A 126 -7.21 -5.79 14.92
CA LEU A 126 -7.04 -6.54 13.69
C LEU A 126 -7.01 -8.06 13.94
N PHE A 127 -6.33 -8.50 14.98
CA PHE A 127 -6.27 -9.91 15.33
C PHE A 127 -7.63 -10.45 15.77
N ASP A 128 -8.36 -9.70 16.59
CA ASP A 128 -9.69 -10.07 17.08
C ASP A 128 -10.69 -10.27 15.90
N SER A 129 -10.50 -9.54 14.79
CA SER A 129 -11.35 -9.62 13.60
C SER A 129 -10.85 -10.60 12.53
N LEU A 130 -9.55 -10.61 12.22
CA LEU A 130 -8.99 -11.34 11.08
C LEU A 130 -8.40 -12.72 11.48
N GLY A 131 -8.20 -12.96 12.78
CA GLY A 131 -7.54 -14.17 13.29
C GLY A 131 -6.08 -14.30 12.85
N TRP A 132 -5.49 -15.47 13.09
CA TRP A 132 -4.09 -15.75 12.75
C TRP A 132 -3.80 -15.71 11.26
N GLU A 133 -4.72 -16.14 10.42
CA GLU A 133 -4.51 -16.20 8.98
C GLU A 133 -4.33 -14.80 8.39
N GLY A 134 -5.27 -13.89 8.68
CA GLY A 134 -5.21 -12.52 8.18
C GLY A 134 -3.99 -11.75 8.71
N ILE A 135 -3.69 -11.87 10.01
CA ILE A 135 -2.54 -11.20 10.62
C ILE A 135 -1.22 -11.71 10.04
N ASN A 136 -1.06 -13.02 9.86
CA ASN A 136 0.18 -13.56 9.28
C ASN A 136 0.41 -13.04 7.85
N LEU A 137 -0.64 -12.93 7.03
CA LEU A 137 -0.52 -12.36 5.69
C LEU A 137 -0.16 -10.87 5.72
N ILE A 138 -0.76 -10.08 6.63
CA ILE A 138 -0.41 -8.67 6.80
C ILE A 138 1.05 -8.50 7.22
N LEU A 139 1.49 -9.25 8.23
CA LEU A 139 2.87 -9.18 8.72
C LEU A 139 3.87 -9.64 7.65
N LEU A 140 3.57 -10.73 6.93
CA LEU A 140 4.41 -11.23 5.84
C LEU A 140 4.55 -10.17 4.73
N GLY A 141 3.47 -9.49 4.36
CA GLY A 141 3.50 -8.37 3.42
C GLY A 141 4.37 -7.22 3.92
N GLY A 142 4.23 -6.83 5.19
CA GLY A 142 5.06 -5.82 5.83
C GLY A 142 6.55 -6.19 5.84
N VAL A 143 6.88 -7.47 6.06
CA VAL A 143 8.25 -7.98 5.97
C VAL A 143 8.78 -7.89 4.54
N PHE A 144 8.01 -8.29 3.52
CA PHE A 144 8.41 -8.15 2.12
C PHE A 144 8.69 -6.69 1.76
N TYR A 145 7.81 -5.76 2.09
CA TYR A 145 8.04 -4.33 1.82
C TYR A 145 9.30 -3.81 2.54
N THR A 146 9.51 -4.22 3.79
CA THR A 146 10.67 -3.78 4.59
C THR A 146 11.98 -4.31 4.00
N ILE A 147 12.04 -5.60 3.65
CA ILE A 147 13.21 -6.20 2.99
C ILE A 147 13.45 -5.49 1.64
N GLY A 148 12.40 -5.24 0.88
CA GLY A 148 12.50 -4.48 -0.37
C GLY A 148 13.19 -3.14 -0.18
N VAL A 149 12.81 -2.36 0.85
CA VAL A 149 13.43 -1.06 1.13
C VAL A 149 14.93 -1.20 1.42
N LEU A 150 15.39 -2.29 2.03
CA LEU A 150 16.82 -2.53 2.24
C LEU A 150 17.56 -2.66 0.90
N PHE A 151 16.99 -3.39 -0.07
CA PHE A 151 17.55 -3.46 -1.43
C PHE A 151 17.48 -2.12 -2.15
N TYR A 152 16.37 -1.40 -2.04
CA TYR A 152 16.21 -0.07 -2.62
C TYR A 152 17.30 0.91 -2.17
N ARG A 153 17.79 0.80 -0.92
CA ARG A 153 18.84 1.64 -0.34
C ARG A 153 20.26 1.11 -0.57
N ALA A 154 20.40 -0.09 -1.10
CA ALA A 154 21.70 -0.75 -1.30
C ALA A 154 22.29 -0.42 -2.68
N ASP A 155 22.80 0.81 -2.85
CA ASP A 155 23.29 1.33 -4.14
C ASP A 155 24.38 0.47 -4.80
N ASN A 156 25.16 -0.28 -4.01
CA ASN A 156 26.24 -1.13 -4.52
C ASN A 156 25.78 -2.55 -4.93
N PHE A 157 24.50 -2.89 -4.76
CA PHE A 157 23.98 -4.21 -5.09
C PHE A 157 23.44 -4.25 -6.53
N PRO A 158 23.92 -5.18 -7.40
CA PRO A 158 23.46 -5.25 -8.77
C PRO A 158 21.96 -5.55 -8.81
N PHE A 159 21.24 -4.88 -9.71
CA PHE A 159 19.79 -5.01 -9.89
C PHE A 159 18.95 -4.69 -8.63
N ASN A 160 19.50 -3.95 -7.66
CA ASN A 160 18.83 -3.57 -6.41
C ASN A 160 17.41 -3.04 -6.63
N HIS A 161 17.21 -2.17 -7.62
CA HIS A 161 15.93 -1.57 -7.95
C HIS A 161 14.92 -2.59 -8.51
N ALA A 162 15.35 -3.52 -9.35
CA ALA A 162 14.50 -4.59 -9.85
C ALA A 162 14.09 -5.56 -8.72
N ILE A 163 15.02 -5.89 -7.83
CA ILE A 163 14.76 -6.71 -6.64
C ILE A 163 13.76 -6.02 -5.72
N TRP A 164 13.91 -4.71 -5.52
CA TRP A 164 12.92 -3.90 -4.80
C TRP A 164 11.50 -4.11 -5.35
N HIS A 165 11.30 -4.00 -6.66
CA HIS A 165 10.00 -4.20 -7.28
C HIS A 165 9.44 -5.62 -7.09
N LEU A 166 10.29 -6.66 -7.08
CA LEU A 166 9.85 -8.02 -6.77
C LEU A 166 9.32 -8.15 -5.34
N PHE A 167 10.00 -7.52 -4.38
CA PHE A 167 9.53 -7.49 -2.99
C PHE A 167 8.24 -6.68 -2.82
N VAL A 168 8.11 -5.54 -3.52
CA VAL A 168 6.87 -4.76 -3.54
C VAL A 168 5.72 -5.58 -4.11
N LEU A 169 5.95 -6.31 -5.19
CA LEU A 169 4.95 -7.19 -5.79
C LEU A 169 4.55 -8.33 -4.83
N ALA A 170 5.52 -8.98 -4.18
CA ALA A 170 5.26 -10.03 -3.20
C ALA A 170 4.43 -9.50 -2.01
N GLY A 171 4.77 -8.32 -1.49
CA GLY A 171 4.00 -7.65 -0.45
C GLY A 171 2.57 -7.32 -0.89
N SER A 172 2.40 -6.84 -2.11
CA SER A 172 1.07 -6.53 -2.67
C SER A 172 0.21 -7.79 -2.84
N ILE A 173 0.81 -8.89 -3.27
CA ILE A 173 0.12 -10.19 -3.42
C ILE A 173 -0.32 -10.71 -2.05
N THR A 174 0.54 -10.66 -1.03
CA THR A 174 0.16 -11.11 0.31
C THR A 174 -0.96 -10.25 0.92
N HIS A 175 -0.89 -8.93 0.77
CA HIS A 175 -1.98 -8.05 1.22
C HIS A 175 -3.26 -8.25 0.43
N TYR A 176 -3.18 -8.52 -0.87
CA TYR A 176 -4.34 -8.88 -1.69
C TYR A 176 -5.05 -10.12 -1.14
N PHE A 177 -4.31 -11.19 -0.82
CA PHE A 177 -4.89 -12.40 -0.23
C PHE A 177 -5.39 -12.18 1.19
N ALA A 178 -4.73 -11.34 1.99
CA ALA A 178 -5.24 -10.96 3.31
C ALA A 178 -6.61 -10.28 3.20
N ILE A 179 -6.77 -9.34 2.26
CA ILE A 179 -8.04 -8.66 2.01
C ILE A 179 -9.09 -9.65 1.49
N LEU A 180 -8.75 -10.43 0.47
CA LEU A 180 -9.69 -11.37 -0.14
C LEU A 180 -10.21 -12.39 0.88
N ASN A 181 -9.31 -13.11 1.57
CA ASN A 181 -9.68 -14.23 2.41
C ASN A 181 -10.27 -13.80 3.76
N SER A 182 -9.68 -12.76 4.38
CA SER A 182 -9.99 -12.39 5.76
C SER A 182 -10.91 -11.17 5.89
N VAL A 183 -11.24 -10.49 4.79
CA VAL A 183 -12.17 -9.34 4.81
C VAL A 183 -13.36 -9.56 3.88
N ILE A 184 -13.13 -10.04 2.66
CA ILE A 184 -14.20 -10.14 1.67
C ILE A 184 -14.95 -11.45 1.79
N LEU A 185 -14.24 -12.59 1.88
CA LEU A 185 -14.83 -13.94 1.93
C LEU A 185 -15.19 -14.39 3.36
N SER A 186 -14.80 -13.63 4.39
CA SER A 186 -15.24 -13.83 5.79
C SER A 186 -16.63 -13.17 6.00
#